data_dd386d6f87152563695a2a51342ac339
#
_entry.id   dd386d6f87152563695a2a51342ac339
#
_cell.length_a   1.000
_cell.length_b   1.000
_cell.length_c   1.000
_cell.angle_alpha   90.00
_cell.angle_beta   90.00
_cell.angle_gamma   90.00
#
_symmetry.space_group_name_H-M   'P 1'
#
loop_
_entity.id
_entity.type
_entity.pdbx_description
1 polymer ?
#
loop_
_entity_poly.entity_id
_entity_poly.type
_entity_poly.pdbx_seq_one_letter_code
_entity_poly.pdbx_strand_id
1 'polypeptide(L)'
;MGVILAGGLSRRMGGGDKGLSLLGGWTILERIVARLRPQVAALFLNANGDAARFDALALPILPDGVPDFPGPLAGVLAGLDHAAQAGFAEVIVVPCDTPFLPEDLVTRLRAGTQAGRGAVAVSGGRRHPTAALWPVHLRTALRKALVEEGQRRVETILRRHDFAEVAWPVEPFDPFANVNDPDGMAQAQALLNRFPAA
;
A
#
# COMPACT_ATOMS: atom_id res chain seq x y z
N MET A 1 -1.04 1.52 12.50
CA MET A 1 0.21 1.02 11.90
C MET A 1 0.13 1.14 10.39
N GLY A 2 1.25 1.40 9.68
CA GLY A 2 1.32 1.45 8.22
C GLY A 2 2.19 0.35 7.63
N VAL A 3 1.81 -0.17 6.45
CA VAL A 3 2.58 -1.16 5.68
C VAL A 3 2.61 -0.74 4.22
N ILE A 4 3.81 -0.63 3.66
CA ILE A 4 4.02 -0.42 2.22
C ILE A 4 4.28 -1.80 1.60
N LEU A 5 3.48 -2.20 0.61
CA LEU A 5 3.63 -3.48 -0.09
C LEU A 5 4.67 -3.36 -1.21
N ALA A 6 5.84 -3.92 -1.01
CA ALA A 6 6.93 -3.97 -1.99
C ALA A 6 7.30 -5.40 -2.44
N GLY A 7 6.49 -6.40 -2.11
CA GLY A 7 6.75 -7.82 -2.35
C GLY A 7 6.54 -8.33 -3.79
N GLY A 8 6.17 -7.49 -4.74
CA GLY A 8 5.93 -7.91 -6.12
C GLY A 8 7.22 -8.15 -6.90
N LEU A 9 7.45 -9.36 -7.43
CA LEU A 9 8.52 -9.64 -8.39
C LEU A 9 8.27 -8.86 -9.68
N SER A 10 8.92 -7.71 -9.82
CA SER A 10 8.83 -6.82 -10.99
C SER A 10 9.59 -7.38 -12.18
N ARG A 11 9.04 -8.42 -12.84
CA ARG A 11 9.65 -9.02 -14.05
C ARG A 11 9.57 -8.12 -15.29
N ARG A 12 8.76 -7.05 -15.28
CA ARG A 12 8.43 -6.23 -16.47
C ARG A 12 9.33 -5.00 -16.68
N MET A 13 10.13 -4.61 -15.72
CA MET A 13 11.04 -3.45 -15.77
C MET A 13 12.53 -3.86 -15.64
N GLY A 14 12.96 -4.94 -16.29
CA GLY A 14 14.37 -5.32 -16.28
C GLY A 14 14.88 -5.95 -14.98
N GLY A 15 13.98 -6.42 -14.08
CA GLY A 15 14.37 -7.21 -12.89
C GLY A 15 14.72 -6.39 -11.64
N GLY A 16 14.52 -5.06 -11.65
CA GLY A 16 14.71 -4.19 -10.47
C GLY A 16 13.43 -3.97 -9.65
N ASP A 17 13.55 -3.57 -8.39
CA ASP A 17 12.41 -3.15 -7.56
C ASP A 17 11.90 -1.80 -8.06
N LYS A 18 10.65 -1.76 -8.57
CA LYS A 18 10.01 -0.53 -9.09
C LYS A 18 10.04 0.62 -8.09
N GLY A 19 9.82 0.31 -6.82
CA GLY A 19 9.83 1.31 -5.76
C GLY A 19 11.17 2.02 -5.57
N LEU A 20 12.28 1.43 -6.05
CA LEU A 20 13.62 2.04 -6.01
C LEU A 20 13.93 2.89 -7.25
N SER A 21 13.04 2.96 -8.25
CA SER A 21 13.20 3.84 -9.41
C SER A 21 13.15 5.31 -8.97
N LEU A 22 14.03 6.14 -9.56
CA LEU A 22 14.12 7.56 -9.25
C LEU A 22 12.99 8.34 -9.95
N LEU A 23 12.35 9.21 -9.18
CA LEU A 23 11.33 10.15 -9.61
C LEU A 23 11.61 11.51 -8.97
N GLY A 24 12.06 12.50 -9.75
CA GLY A 24 12.39 13.82 -9.25
C GLY A 24 13.51 13.82 -8.18
N GLY A 25 14.54 12.98 -8.34
CA GLY A 25 15.70 12.90 -7.44
C GLY A 25 15.51 12.00 -6.21
N TRP A 26 14.28 11.54 -5.92
CA TRP A 26 13.97 10.60 -4.84
C TRP A 26 13.46 9.28 -5.44
N THR A 27 13.64 8.17 -4.75
CA THR A 27 12.96 6.93 -5.15
C THR A 27 11.46 7.05 -4.92
N ILE A 28 10.66 6.25 -5.65
CA ILE A 28 9.21 6.19 -5.44
C ILE A 28 8.90 5.81 -3.98
N LEU A 29 9.64 4.86 -3.41
CA LEU A 29 9.46 4.45 -2.01
C LEU A 29 9.78 5.59 -1.03
N GLU A 30 10.83 6.37 -1.24
CA GLU A 30 11.13 7.53 -0.37
C GLU A 30 9.98 8.54 -0.38
N ARG A 31 9.36 8.79 -1.54
CA ARG A 31 8.18 9.65 -1.64
C ARG A 31 6.99 9.10 -0.86
N ILE A 32 6.71 7.80 -0.99
CA ILE A 32 5.63 7.14 -0.25
C ILE A 32 5.92 7.20 1.25
N VAL A 33 7.16 6.91 1.67
CA VAL A 33 7.58 7.00 3.08
C VAL A 33 7.39 8.39 3.63
N ALA A 34 7.83 9.44 2.91
CA ALA A 34 7.69 10.83 3.33
C ALA A 34 6.23 11.22 3.57
N ARG A 35 5.30 10.74 2.73
CA ARG A 35 3.87 11.03 2.84
C ARG A 35 3.14 10.19 3.88
N LEU A 36 3.51 8.93 4.05
CA LEU A 36 2.79 8.02 4.94
C LEU A 36 3.31 8.07 6.38
N ARG A 37 4.61 8.26 6.59
CA ARG A 37 5.24 8.26 7.93
C ARG A 37 4.58 9.23 8.92
N PRO A 38 4.23 10.48 8.56
CA PRO A 38 3.55 11.40 9.47
C PRO A 38 2.13 10.98 9.88
N GLN A 39 1.50 10.07 9.12
CA GLN A 39 0.11 9.67 9.32
C GLN A 39 -0.04 8.43 10.22
N VAL A 40 1.07 7.76 10.60
CA VAL A 40 1.05 6.47 11.32
C VAL A 40 2.03 6.46 12.50
N ALA A 41 1.68 5.71 13.55
CA ALA A 41 2.56 5.56 14.72
C ALA A 41 3.78 4.67 14.44
N ALA A 42 3.66 3.72 13.49
CA ALA A 42 4.75 2.84 13.05
C ALA A 42 4.58 2.52 11.57
N LEU A 43 5.69 2.45 10.82
CA LEU A 43 5.70 2.17 9.38
C LEU A 43 6.66 1.04 9.06
N PHE A 44 6.21 0.07 8.28
CA PHE A 44 6.93 -1.12 7.86
C PHE A 44 6.92 -1.23 6.33
N LEU A 45 7.97 -1.87 5.79
CA LEU A 45 8.01 -2.27 4.39
C LEU A 45 7.77 -3.78 4.31
N ASN A 46 6.71 -4.20 3.65
CA ASN A 46 6.51 -5.62 3.35
C ASN A 46 7.32 -5.97 2.09
N ALA A 47 8.33 -6.78 2.27
CA ALA A 47 9.19 -7.26 1.18
C ALA A 47 9.76 -8.63 1.51
N ASN A 48 10.01 -9.44 0.47
CA ASN A 48 10.66 -10.76 0.56
C ASN A 48 12.07 -10.72 -0.04
N GLY A 49 12.91 -11.70 0.31
CA GLY A 49 14.28 -11.82 -0.17
C GLY A 49 15.26 -10.91 0.56
N ASP A 50 16.31 -10.45 -0.14
CA ASP A 50 17.37 -9.63 0.48
C ASP A 50 16.82 -8.27 0.93
N ALA A 51 16.84 -8.02 2.24
CA ALA A 51 16.39 -6.78 2.85
C ALA A 51 17.37 -5.61 2.65
N ALA A 52 18.66 -5.89 2.45
CA ALA A 52 19.71 -4.87 2.35
C ALA A 52 19.47 -3.85 1.23
N ARG A 53 18.74 -4.24 0.18
CA ARG A 53 18.37 -3.32 -0.92
C ARG A 53 17.47 -2.15 -0.48
N PHE A 54 16.88 -2.22 0.72
CA PHE A 54 16.00 -1.20 1.27
C PHE A 54 16.61 -0.46 2.47
N ASP A 55 17.89 -0.69 2.82
CA ASP A 55 18.54 -0.11 4.00
C ASP A 55 18.45 1.43 4.02
N ALA A 56 18.54 2.07 2.85
CA ALA A 56 18.43 3.52 2.72
C ALA A 56 17.08 4.09 3.22
N LEU A 57 16.01 3.30 3.26
CA LEU A 57 14.69 3.74 3.72
C LEU A 57 14.60 3.80 5.25
N ALA A 58 15.51 3.16 5.97
CA ALA A 58 15.51 3.02 7.43
C ALA A 58 14.13 2.58 7.97
N LEU A 59 13.53 1.57 7.32
CA LEU A 59 12.27 0.93 7.71
C LEU A 59 12.52 -0.52 8.13
N PRO A 60 11.83 -1.00 9.17
CA PRO A 60 11.81 -2.43 9.47
C PRO A 60 11.10 -3.18 8.33
N ILE A 61 11.72 -4.30 7.93
CA ILE A 61 11.19 -5.18 6.88
C ILE A 61 10.28 -6.23 7.50
N LEU A 62 9.12 -6.41 6.90
CA LEU A 62 8.13 -7.40 7.30
C LEU A 62 7.93 -8.39 6.14
N PRO A 63 8.55 -9.58 6.18
CA PRO A 63 8.36 -10.59 5.15
C PRO A 63 6.96 -11.22 5.21
N ASP A 64 6.54 -11.84 4.11
CA ASP A 64 5.31 -12.62 4.09
C ASP A 64 5.40 -13.79 5.07
N GLY A 65 4.37 -13.98 5.88
CA GLY A 65 4.30 -15.06 6.87
C GLY A 65 3.74 -16.38 6.33
N VAL A 66 3.32 -16.42 5.05
CA VAL A 66 2.73 -17.60 4.41
C VAL A 66 3.52 -17.92 3.15
N PRO A 67 4.20 -19.08 3.06
CA PRO A 67 4.97 -19.47 1.89
C PRO A 67 4.05 -19.73 0.69
N ASP A 68 4.59 -19.60 -0.51
CA ASP A 68 3.93 -19.93 -1.79
C ASP A 68 2.64 -19.15 -2.12
N PHE A 69 2.38 -18.05 -1.41
CA PHE A 69 1.24 -17.18 -1.68
C PHE A 69 1.70 -15.84 -2.27
N PRO A 70 2.05 -15.80 -3.57
CA PRO A 70 2.43 -14.55 -4.22
C PRO A 70 1.23 -13.62 -4.33
N GLY A 71 1.42 -12.36 -3.94
CA GLY A 71 0.43 -11.34 -4.13
C GLY A 71 0.19 -10.46 -2.90
N PRO A 72 -0.54 -9.35 -3.06
CA PRO A 72 -0.66 -8.34 -2.02
C PRO A 72 -1.36 -8.82 -0.74
N LEU A 73 -2.23 -9.86 -0.81
CA LEU A 73 -2.92 -10.37 0.38
C LEU A 73 -1.98 -11.02 1.41
N ALA A 74 -0.84 -11.60 0.98
CA ALA A 74 0.15 -12.15 1.88
C ALA A 74 0.81 -11.03 2.71
N GLY A 75 1.18 -9.92 2.06
CA GLY A 75 1.72 -8.75 2.73
C GLY A 75 0.70 -8.06 3.64
N VAL A 76 -0.58 -7.98 3.24
CA VAL A 76 -1.66 -7.50 4.12
C VAL A 76 -1.76 -8.37 5.36
N LEU A 77 -1.75 -9.71 5.21
CA LEU A 77 -1.82 -10.64 6.33
C LEU A 77 -0.62 -10.50 7.26
N ALA A 78 0.59 -10.39 6.72
CA ALA A 78 1.80 -10.15 7.51
C ALA A 78 1.67 -8.87 8.35
N GLY A 79 1.16 -7.78 7.75
CA GLY A 79 0.84 -6.54 8.45
C GLY A 79 -0.16 -6.72 9.58
N LEU A 80 -1.27 -7.44 9.34
CA LEU A 80 -2.29 -7.70 10.35
C LEU A 80 -1.79 -8.60 11.50
N ASP A 81 -0.96 -9.60 11.18
CA ASP A 81 -0.34 -10.47 12.19
C ASP A 81 0.59 -9.69 13.11
N HIS A 82 1.45 -8.86 12.53
CA HIS A 82 2.36 -8.00 13.29
C HIS A 82 1.59 -6.97 14.13
N ALA A 83 0.58 -6.33 13.55
CA ALA A 83 -0.26 -5.36 14.23
C ALA A 83 -0.98 -5.97 15.45
N ALA A 84 -1.48 -7.21 15.31
CA ALA A 84 -2.12 -7.93 16.41
C ALA A 84 -1.15 -8.19 17.58
N GLN A 85 0.10 -8.57 17.28
CA GLN A 85 1.14 -8.80 18.29
C GLN A 85 1.57 -7.50 18.98
N ALA A 86 1.61 -6.39 18.23
CA ALA A 86 2.02 -5.08 18.72
C ALA A 86 0.86 -4.26 19.33
N GLY A 87 -0.35 -4.79 19.41
CA GLY A 87 -1.51 -4.14 20.04
C GLY A 87 -2.16 -3.04 19.20
N PHE A 88 -1.92 -2.98 17.89
CA PHE A 88 -2.63 -2.05 16.99
C PHE A 88 -4.01 -2.60 16.64
N ALA A 89 -5.01 -1.70 16.53
CA ALA A 89 -6.37 -2.07 16.14
C ALA A 89 -6.57 -2.13 14.61
N GLU A 90 -5.72 -1.42 13.85
CA GLU A 90 -5.87 -1.25 12.40
C GLU A 90 -4.53 -1.08 11.70
N VAL A 91 -4.50 -1.44 10.41
CA VAL A 91 -3.36 -1.29 9.51
C VAL A 91 -3.78 -0.55 8.25
N ILE A 92 -3.12 0.57 7.94
CA ILE A 92 -3.16 1.15 6.59
C ILE A 92 -2.17 0.42 5.70
N VAL A 93 -2.64 -0.08 4.59
CA VAL A 93 -1.82 -0.72 3.56
C VAL A 93 -1.78 0.18 2.34
N VAL A 94 -0.60 0.36 1.74
CA VAL A 94 -0.42 1.09 0.48
C VAL A 94 0.53 0.33 -0.46
N PRO A 95 0.40 0.47 -1.78
CA PRO A 95 1.33 -0.14 -2.73
C PRO A 95 2.61 0.69 -2.88
N CYS A 96 3.68 0.09 -3.39
CA CYS A 96 4.99 0.73 -3.59
C CYS A 96 5.13 1.50 -4.92
N ASP A 97 4.05 1.68 -5.67
CA ASP A 97 4.05 2.29 -7.01
C ASP A 97 3.15 3.53 -7.14
N THR A 98 2.66 4.08 -6.02
CA THR A 98 1.80 5.27 -5.97
C THR A 98 2.52 6.43 -5.25
N PRO A 99 3.40 7.19 -5.92
CA PRO A 99 4.26 8.20 -5.29
C PRO A 99 3.52 9.43 -4.75
N PHE A 100 2.28 9.66 -5.18
CA PHE A 100 1.49 10.86 -4.88
C PHE A 100 0.42 10.65 -3.80
N LEU A 101 0.56 9.62 -2.95
CA LEU A 101 -0.41 9.32 -1.90
C LEU A 101 -0.83 10.58 -1.12
N PRO A 102 -2.14 10.75 -0.83
CA PRO A 102 -2.62 11.91 -0.08
C PRO A 102 -2.00 11.99 1.32
N GLU A 103 -1.67 13.20 1.76
CA GLU A 103 -1.17 13.44 3.12
C GLU A 103 -2.26 13.34 4.19
N ASP A 104 -3.53 13.25 3.77
CA ASP A 104 -4.70 13.04 4.62
C ASP A 104 -5.28 11.62 4.51
N LEU A 105 -4.56 10.69 3.84
CA LEU A 105 -5.06 9.34 3.52
C LEU A 105 -5.66 8.63 4.73
N VAL A 106 -4.88 8.49 5.79
CA VAL A 106 -5.30 7.72 6.99
C VAL A 106 -6.46 8.42 7.71
N THR A 107 -6.38 9.74 7.86
CA THR A 107 -7.42 10.52 8.52
C THR A 107 -8.75 10.42 7.78
N ARG A 108 -8.74 10.53 6.46
CA ARG A 108 -9.97 10.42 5.65
C ARG A 108 -10.53 9.00 5.61
N LEU A 109 -9.68 7.98 5.49
CA LEU A 109 -10.16 6.59 5.55
C LEU A 109 -10.82 6.29 6.89
N ARG A 110 -10.26 6.75 8.00
CA ARG A 110 -10.88 6.61 9.34
C ARG A 110 -12.20 7.36 9.46
N ALA A 111 -12.24 8.60 8.99
CA ALA A 111 -13.45 9.42 9.03
C ALA A 111 -14.58 8.88 8.13
N GLY A 112 -14.21 8.21 7.02
CA GLY A 112 -15.15 7.66 6.05
C GLY A 112 -15.72 6.30 6.42
N THR A 113 -15.36 5.73 7.57
CA THR A 113 -15.83 4.41 8.00
C THR A 113 -16.28 4.43 9.47
N GLN A 114 -17.00 3.38 9.89
CA GLN A 114 -17.35 3.13 11.29
C GLN A 114 -16.26 2.31 11.98
N ALA A 115 -16.18 2.42 13.30
CA ALA A 115 -15.23 1.64 14.09
C ALA A 115 -15.38 0.13 13.83
N GLY A 116 -14.24 -0.52 13.53
CA GLY A 116 -14.21 -1.95 13.21
C GLY A 116 -14.55 -2.31 11.75
N ARG A 117 -14.93 -1.34 10.91
CA ARG A 117 -15.13 -1.56 9.48
C ARG A 117 -13.90 -1.08 8.70
N GLY A 118 -13.48 -1.82 7.67
CA GLY A 118 -12.41 -1.39 6.78
C GLY A 118 -12.85 -0.27 5.83
N ALA A 119 -11.87 0.45 5.28
CA ALA A 119 -12.10 1.48 4.26
C ALA A 119 -11.11 1.34 3.11
N VAL A 120 -11.53 1.67 1.89
CA VAL A 120 -10.70 1.63 0.68
C VAL A 120 -10.76 2.97 -0.05
N ALA A 121 -9.61 3.40 -0.56
CA ALA A 121 -9.52 4.61 -1.35
C ALA A 121 -10.16 4.43 -2.74
N VAL A 122 -10.83 5.49 -3.21
CA VAL A 122 -11.47 5.58 -4.54
C VAL A 122 -11.06 6.90 -5.20
N SER A 123 -10.71 6.88 -6.47
CA SER A 123 -10.54 8.08 -7.30
C SER A 123 -11.04 7.80 -8.71
N GLY A 124 -11.63 8.79 -9.38
CA GLY A 124 -12.20 8.63 -10.72
C GLY A 124 -13.21 7.48 -10.85
N GLY A 125 -13.95 7.16 -9.78
CA GLY A 125 -14.87 6.04 -9.75
C GLY A 125 -14.21 4.65 -9.64
N ARG A 126 -12.88 4.59 -9.46
CA ARG A 126 -12.10 3.35 -9.36
C ARG A 126 -11.62 3.13 -7.94
N ARG A 127 -11.83 1.92 -7.41
CA ARG A 127 -11.22 1.49 -6.15
C ARG A 127 -9.72 1.24 -6.31
N HIS A 128 -8.95 1.54 -5.25
CA HIS A 128 -7.54 1.22 -5.12
C HIS A 128 -7.35 0.14 -4.03
N PRO A 129 -7.54 -1.14 -4.35
CA PRO A 129 -7.66 -2.21 -3.35
C PRO A 129 -6.45 -2.34 -2.42
N THR A 130 -5.27 -1.94 -2.89
CA THR A 130 -4.02 -1.93 -2.10
C THR A 130 -3.80 -0.62 -1.33
N ALA A 131 -4.69 0.37 -1.43
CA ALA A 131 -4.71 1.58 -0.61
C ALA A 131 -5.93 1.53 0.31
N ALA A 132 -5.82 0.80 1.43
CA ALA A 132 -6.95 0.48 2.27
C ALA A 132 -6.58 0.39 3.76
N LEU A 133 -7.53 0.77 4.62
CA LEU A 133 -7.45 0.66 6.07
C LEU A 133 -8.11 -0.66 6.50
N TRP A 134 -7.34 -1.53 7.13
CA TRP A 134 -7.73 -2.88 7.50
C TRP A 134 -7.88 -3.02 9.01
N PRO A 135 -9.07 -3.39 9.53
CA PRO A 135 -9.22 -3.76 10.94
C PRO A 135 -8.47 -5.07 11.25
N VAL A 136 -7.72 -5.10 12.36
CA VAL A 136 -6.89 -6.25 12.73
C VAL A 136 -7.71 -7.52 13.03
N HIS A 137 -8.98 -7.38 13.46
CA HIS A 137 -9.83 -8.54 13.69
C HIS A 137 -10.13 -9.36 12.41
N LEU A 138 -9.97 -8.75 11.20
CA LEU A 138 -10.11 -9.48 9.94
C LEU A 138 -8.95 -10.46 9.64
N ARG A 139 -7.89 -10.45 10.45
CA ARG A 139 -6.70 -11.31 10.30
C ARG A 139 -7.04 -12.78 10.10
N THR A 140 -7.91 -13.34 10.95
CA THR A 140 -8.28 -14.76 10.90
C THR A 140 -9.08 -15.09 9.65
N ALA A 141 -10.04 -14.23 9.27
CA ALA A 141 -10.83 -14.40 8.07
C ALA A 141 -9.96 -14.28 6.79
N LEU A 142 -9.01 -13.34 6.78
CA LEU A 142 -8.08 -13.18 5.66
C LEU A 142 -7.15 -14.39 5.52
N ARG A 143 -6.62 -14.91 6.64
CA ARG A 143 -5.80 -16.14 6.64
C ARG A 143 -6.55 -17.31 6.06
N LYS A 144 -7.79 -17.54 6.50
CA LYS A 144 -8.65 -18.59 5.96
C LYS A 144 -8.86 -18.43 4.46
N ALA A 145 -9.25 -17.24 4.01
CA ALA A 145 -9.47 -16.95 2.60
C ALA A 145 -8.20 -17.19 1.76
N LEU A 146 -7.03 -16.80 2.26
CA LEU A 146 -5.78 -16.95 1.56
C LEU A 146 -5.30 -18.41 1.51
N VAL A 147 -5.28 -19.10 2.67
CA VAL A 147 -4.65 -20.41 2.83
C VAL A 147 -5.59 -21.56 2.45
N GLU A 148 -6.84 -21.50 2.91
CA GLU A 148 -7.80 -22.60 2.69
C GLU A 148 -8.59 -22.43 1.39
N GLU A 149 -9.01 -21.20 1.05
CA GLU A 149 -9.84 -20.93 -0.12
C GLU A 149 -9.01 -20.54 -1.36
N GLY A 150 -7.69 -20.35 -1.23
CA GLY A 150 -6.80 -19.97 -2.34
C GLY A 150 -7.09 -18.59 -2.92
N GLN A 151 -7.74 -17.69 -2.15
CA GLN A 151 -8.08 -16.35 -2.64
C GLN A 151 -6.83 -15.51 -2.88
N ARG A 152 -6.75 -14.82 -4.04
CA ARG A 152 -5.60 -13.99 -4.44
C ARG A 152 -5.97 -12.53 -4.69
N ARG A 153 -7.25 -12.24 -4.91
CA ARG A 153 -7.72 -10.91 -5.29
C ARG A 153 -8.13 -10.12 -4.06
N VAL A 154 -7.44 -9.00 -3.80
CA VAL A 154 -7.75 -8.08 -2.70
C VAL A 154 -9.19 -7.60 -2.79
N GLU A 155 -9.63 -7.20 -3.99
CA GLU A 155 -10.98 -6.71 -4.26
C GLU A 155 -12.08 -7.67 -3.78
N THR A 156 -11.88 -8.99 -3.89
CA THR A 156 -12.84 -9.99 -3.42
C THR A 156 -13.00 -9.93 -1.89
N ILE A 157 -11.89 -9.75 -1.17
CA ILE A 157 -11.91 -9.64 0.29
C ILE A 157 -12.58 -8.33 0.72
N LEU A 158 -12.25 -7.22 0.06
CA LEU A 158 -12.85 -5.92 0.37
C LEU A 158 -14.37 -5.97 0.24
N ARG A 159 -14.88 -6.59 -0.83
CA ARG A 159 -16.34 -6.77 -1.05
C ARG A 159 -16.97 -7.72 -0.02
N ARG A 160 -16.32 -8.84 0.28
CA ARG A 160 -16.80 -9.82 1.27
C ARG A 160 -16.98 -9.21 2.66
N HIS A 161 -16.12 -8.27 3.02
CA HIS A 161 -16.12 -7.60 4.34
C HIS A 161 -16.64 -6.17 4.30
N ASP A 162 -17.36 -5.80 3.22
CA ASP A 162 -18.09 -4.54 3.10
C ASP A 162 -17.24 -3.30 3.44
N PHE A 163 -16.04 -3.18 2.86
CA PHE A 163 -15.20 -2.01 3.06
C PHE A 163 -15.88 -0.74 2.56
N ALA A 164 -15.86 0.31 3.38
CA ALA A 164 -16.37 1.62 3.00
C ALA A 164 -15.52 2.24 1.90
N GLU A 165 -16.16 2.88 0.92
CA GLU A 165 -15.48 3.63 -0.14
C GLU A 165 -15.27 5.07 0.30
N VAL A 166 -14.02 5.55 0.23
CA VAL A 166 -13.66 6.94 0.52
C VAL A 166 -13.06 7.56 -0.73
N ALA A 167 -13.73 8.58 -1.27
CA ALA A 167 -13.37 9.16 -2.56
C ALA A 167 -12.39 10.33 -2.43
N TRP A 168 -11.44 10.42 -3.36
CA TRP A 168 -10.56 11.57 -3.57
C TRP A 168 -10.82 12.18 -4.94
N PRO A 169 -10.65 13.50 -5.09
CA PRO A 169 -10.71 14.15 -6.40
C PRO A 169 -9.53 13.70 -7.28
N VAL A 170 -9.75 13.70 -8.58
CA VAL A 170 -8.69 13.46 -9.58
C VAL A 170 -8.07 14.74 -10.11
N GLU A 171 -8.56 15.89 -9.68
CA GLU A 171 -8.01 17.20 -10.01
C GLU A 171 -7.18 17.73 -8.82
N PRO A 172 -6.02 18.34 -9.08
CA PRO A 172 -5.39 18.59 -10.36
C PRO A 172 -4.68 17.37 -10.96
N PHE A 173 -4.59 16.25 -10.23
CA PHE A 173 -4.09 14.94 -10.69
C PHE A 173 -4.63 13.83 -9.77
N ASP A 174 -4.68 12.60 -10.28
CA ASP A 174 -5.08 11.44 -9.49
C ASP A 174 -3.99 11.08 -8.45
N PRO A 175 -4.27 11.20 -7.12
CA PRO A 175 -3.28 10.90 -6.09
C PRO A 175 -2.95 9.40 -5.97
N PHE A 176 -3.71 8.54 -6.64
CA PHE A 176 -3.45 7.09 -6.68
C PHE A 176 -2.94 6.62 -8.04
N ALA A 177 -2.46 7.54 -8.89
CA ALA A 177 -1.82 7.18 -10.16
C ALA A 177 -0.59 6.28 -9.91
N ASN A 178 -0.58 5.11 -10.58
CA ASN A 178 0.49 4.12 -10.46
C ASN A 178 1.62 4.40 -11.45
N VAL A 179 2.85 4.21 -11.02
CA VAL A 179 4.04 4.23 -11.89
C VAL A 179 4.44 2.79 -12.19
N ASN A 180 3.97 2.23 -13.31
CA ASN A 180 4.14 0.81 -13.64
C ASN A 180 5.07 0.53 -14.81
N ASP A 181 5.34 1.51 -15.63
CA ASP A 181 6.10 1.43 -16.86
C ASP A 181 6.81 2.77 -17.17
N PRO A 182 7.65 2.85 -18.20
CA PRO A 182 8.36 4.08 -18.59
C PRO A 182 7.43 5.27 -18.89
N ASP A 183 6.27 5.01 -19.47
CA ASP A 183 5.29 6.08 -19.81
C ASP A 183 4.67 6.66 -18.53
N GLY A 184 4.29 5.81 -17.58
CA GLY A 184 3.84 6.23 -16.24
C GLY A 184 4.92 7.02 -15.49
N MET A 185 6.20 6.63 -15.63
CA MET A 185 7.31 7.38 -15.05
C MET A 185 7.45 8.77 -15.67
N ALA A 186 7.35 8.89 -17.00
CA ALA A 186 7.41 10.16 -17.69
C ALA A 186 6.24 11.07 -17.29
N GLN A 187 5.03 10.53 -17.18
CA GLN A 187 3.84 11.25 -16.70
C GLN A 187 4.03 11.72 -15.25
N ALA A 188 4.51 10.87 -14.37
CA ALA A 188 4.78 11.23 -12.97
C ALA A 188 5.84 12.34 -12.87
N GLN A 189 6.89 12.29 -13.69
CA GLN A 189 7.91 13.35 -13.74
C GLN A 189 7.33 14.68 -14.24
N ALA A 190 6.45 14.64 -15.24
CA ALA A 190 5.76 15.84 -15.74
C ALA A 190 4.84 16.44 -14.66
N LEU A 191 4.15 15.61 -13.87
CA LEU A 191 3.35 16.05 -12.72
C LEU A 191 4.19 16.76 -11.67
N LEU A 192 5.35 16.20 -11.30
CA LEU A 192 6.26 16.85 -10.34
C LEU A 192 6.79 18.19 -10.83
N ASN A 193 7.09 18.29 -12.12
CA ASN A 193 7.54 19.56 -12.71
C ASN A 193 6.46 20.64 -12.64
N ARG A 194 5.19 20.23 -12.80
CA ARG A 194 4.03 21.14 -12.74
C ARG A 194 3.59 21.45 -11.29
N PHE A 195 3.73 20.48 -10.40
CA PHE A 195 3.31 20.55 -8.99
C PHE A 195 4.47 20.11 -8.08
N PRO A 196 5.49 20.95 -7.83
CA PRO A 196 6.70 20.56 -7.09
C PRO A 196 6.44 20.10 -5.64
N ALA A 197 5.29 20.48 -5.06
CA ALA A 197 4.86 20.03 -3.74
C ALA A 197 4.06 18.70 -3.74
N ALA A 198 3.88 18.09 -4.92
CA ALA A 198 3.14 16.85 -5.08
C ALA A 198 3.91 15.62 -4.58
#